data_66c767134ddc2526928dc813a21cacbe
#
_entry.id   66c767134ddc2526928dc813a21cacbe
#
_cell.length_a   1.000
_cell.length_b   1.000
_cell.length_c   1.000
_cell.angle_alpha   90.00
_cell.angle_beta   90.00
_cell.angle_gamma   90.00
#
_symmetry.space_group_name_H-M   'P 1'
#
loop_
_entity.id
_entity.type
_entity.pdbx_description
1 polymer ?
#
loop_
_entity_poly.entity_id
_entity_poly.type
_entity_poly.pdbx_seq_one_letter_code
_entity_poly.pdbx_strand_id
1 'polypeptide(L)'
;MKSILFFHPKNDYTGSTRVLADVIARDYAGQSVDIIVNRNHGKGFLSELPNVQLIGYCVPTWHGKRIPVVAPLVWRIHFVLLTLCLGWRYNTFYINTITPYLAALLGRLYGKKVIYHIHEKFVQQTLSVRIMEWIFAHTKAHRIFVSRYTRDSYPDNPSCTSTVCYNHLGKQFLDRVDIKPIGERKRNTVLMIASLSKVKGLSTFMAVAELLPDLHFRL
;
A
#
# COMPACT_ATOMS: atom_id res chain seq x y z
N MET A 1 -22.11 6.54 -14.31
CA MET A 1 -20.64 6.48 -14.24
C MET A 1 -20.25 5.89 -12.88
N LYS A 2 -19.30 4.95 -12.85
CA LYS A 2 -18.75 4.44 -11.57
C LYS A 2 -18.01 5.58 -10.85
N SER A 3 -18.08 5.64 -9.53
CA SER A 3 -17.54 6.78 -8.79
C SER A 3 -16.01 6.74 -8.69
N ILE A 4 -15.41 5.58 -8.37
CA ILE A 4 -13.97 5.47 -8.06
C ILE A 4 -13.34 4.27 -8.76
N LEU A 5 -12.12 4.46 -9.29
CA LEU A 5 -11.21 3.41 -9.73
C LEU A 5 -10.03 3.35 -8.76
N PHE A 6 -9.78 2.19 -8.21
CA PHE A 6 -8.67 1.98 -7.28
C PHE A 6 -7.43 1.45 -7.99
N PHE A 7 -6.26 1.84 -7.48
CA PHE A 7 -4.96 1.40 -7.99
C PHE A 7 -4.11 0.91 -6.82
N HIS A 8 -3.62 -0.33 -6.93
CA HIS A 8 -2.73 -0.91 -5.94
C HIS A 8 -1.61 -1.72 -6.61
N PRO A 9 -0.36 -1.72 -6.10
CA PRO A 9 0.72 -2.39 -6.80
C PRO A 9 0.56 -3.91 -6.90
N LYS A 10 0.00 -4.56 -5.87
CA LYS A 10 -0.13 -6.02 -5.84
C LYS A 10 -1.21 -6.47 -4.84
N ASN A 11 -1.87 -7.59 -5.12
CA ASN A 11 -2.76 -8.22 -4.16
C ASN A 11 -1.96 -9.24 -3.34
N ASP A 12 -1.75 -8.97 -2.07
CA ASP A 12 -1.01 -9.83 -1.13
C ASP A 12 -1.54 -9.66 0.31
N TYR A 13 -0.89 -10.29 1.27
CA TYR A 13 -1.23 -10.20 2.70
C TYR A 13 -0.33 -9.20 3.45
N THR A 14 0.01 -8.06 2.82
CA THR A 14 0.77 -6.99 3.46
C THR A 14 -0.13 -5.92 4.08
N GLY A 15 0.47 -5.06 4.93
CA GLY A 15 -0.27 -4.03 5.67
C GLY A 15 -1.01 -3.03 4.79
N SER A 16 -0.39 -2.52 3.71
CA SER A 16 -1.03 -1.55 2.81
C SER A 16 -2.22 -2.16 2.04
N THR A 17 -2.13 -3.45 1.67
CA THR A 17 -3.23 -4.19 1.06
C THR A 17 -4.36 -4.41 2.05
N ARG A 18 -4.04 -4.72 3.32
CA ARG A 18 -5.03 -4.88 4.39
C ARG A 18 -5.79 -3.59 4.64
N VAL A 19 -5.07 -2.47 4.78
CA VAL A 19 -5.71 -1.16 4.99
C VAL A 19 -6.64 -0.80 3.84
N LEU A 20 -6.25 -1.04 2.58
CA LEU A 20 -7.12 -0.83 1.44
C LEU A 20 -8.36 -1.72 1.49
N ALA A 21 -8.20 -2.99 1.85
CA ALA A 21 -9.33 -3.92 2.00
C ALA A 21 -10.30 -3.46 3.09
N ASP A 22 -9.80 -3.00 4.24
CA ASP A 22 -10.62 -2.48 5.34
C ASP A 22 -11.38 -1.19 4.94
N VAL A 23 -10.73 -0.28 4.17
CA VAL A 23 -11.39 0.91 3.60
C VAL A 23 -12.53 0.51 2.66
N ILE A 24 -12.29 -0.46 1.76
CA ILE A 24 -13.31 -0.92 0.82
C ILE A 24 -14.46 -1.61 1.54
N ALA A 25 -14.16 -2.49 2.49
CA ALA A 25 -15.18 -3.21 3.25
C ALA A 25 -16.07 -2.27 4.08
N ARG A 26 -15.50 -1.17 4.60
CA ARG A 26 -16.22 -0.20 5.42
C ARG A 26 -17.01 0.80 4.57
N ASP A 27 -16.33 1.45 3.62
CA ASP A 27 -16.86 2.65 2.95
C ASP A 27 -17.57 2.32 1.62
N TYR A 28 -17.35 1.12 1.07
CA TYR A 28 -17.90 0.66 -0.21
C TYR A 28 -18.63 -0.67 -0.10
N ALA A 29 -19.11 -1.03 1.10
CA ALA A 29 -19.93 -2.22 1.30
C ALA A 29 -21.14 -2.22 0.36
N GLY A 30 -21.36 -3.31 -0.37
CA GLY A 30 -22.46 -3.44 -1.33
C GLY A 30 -22.30 -2.70 -2.65
N GLN A 31 -21.20 -1.95 -2.86
CA GLN A 31 -20.87 -1.32 -4.14
C GLN A 31 -19.83 -2.16 -4.89
N SER A 32 -19.99 -2.32 -6.21
CA SER A 32 -18.97 -2.95 -7.03
C SER A 32 -17.73 -2.06 -7.14
N VAL A 33 -16.57 -2.58 -6.76
CA VAL A 33 -15.30 -1.88 -6.74
C VAL A 33 -14.33 -2.50 -7.74
N ASP A 34 -13.78 -1.67 -8.62
CA ASP A 34 -12.77 -2.08 -9.59
C ASP A 34 -11.38 -1.62 -9.13
N ILE A 35 -10.42 -2.55 -9.13
CA ILE A 35 -9.04 -2.28 -8.71
C ILE A 35 -8.06 -2.70 -9.80
N ILE A 36 -7.23 -1.79 -10.29
CA ILE A 36 -6.11 -2.13 -11.17
C ILE A 36 -4.93 -2.58 -10.31
N VAL A 37 -4.47 -3.81 -10.55
CA VAL A 37 -3.44 -4.48 -9.73
C VAL A 37 -2.54 -5.35 -10.60
N ASN A 38 -1.30 -5.64 -10.14
CA ASN A 38 -0.43 -6.60 -10.82
C ASN A 38 -0.96 -8.04 -10.67
N ARG A 39 -1.19 -8.70 -11.79
CA ARG A 39 -1.74 -10.07 -11.87
C ARG A 39 -0.79 -11.17 -11.35
N ASN A 40 0.50 -10.90 -11.31
CA ASN A 40 1.51 -11.90 -10.95
C ASN A 40 1.54 -12.22 -9.44
N HIS A 41 0.75 -11.51 -8.64
CA HIS A 41 0.58 -11.77 -7.22
C HIS A 41 -0.76 -12.47 -7.00
N GLY A 42 -0.70 -13.70 -6.50
CA GLY A 42 -1.82 -14.60 -6.33
C GLY A 42 -2.94 -14.11 -5.41
N LYS A 43 -3.29 -14.89 -4.39
CA LYS A 43 -4.32 -14.54 -3.41
C LYS A 43 -3.81 -13.48 -2.43
N GLY A 44 -4.69 -12.61 -1.96
CA GLY A 44 -4.43 -11.58 -0.97
C GLY A 44 -5.74 -10.98 -0.45
N PHE A 45 -5.66 -10.06 0.48
CA PHE A 45 -6.82 -9.47 1.16
C PHE A 45 -7.89 -8.91 0.20
N LEU A 46 -7.51 -8.38 -0.95
CA LEU A 46 -8.48 -7.81 -1.90
C LEU A 46 -9.31 -8.89 -2.60
N SER A 47 -8.76 -10.09 -2.81
CA SER A 47 -9.51 -11.20 -3.41
C SER A 47 -10.48 -11.89 -2.44
N GLU A 48 -10.43 -11.55 -1.16
CA GLU A 48 -11.36 -12.04 -0.14
C GLU A 48 -12.66 -11.21 -0.07
N LEU A 49 -12.69 -10.04 -0.72
CA LEU A 49 -13.84 -9.15 -0.73
C LEU A 49 -14.79 -9.52 -1.89
N PRO A 50 -16.07 -9.84 -1.60
CA PRO A 50 -17.00 -10.33 -2.61
C PRO A 50 -17.41 -9.28 -3.66
N ASN A 51 -17.28 -8.00 -3.32
CA ASN A 51 -17.67 -6.87 -4.17
C ASN A 51 -16.49 -6.27 -4.96
N VAL A 52 -15.28 -6.87 -4.91
CA VAL A 52 -14.08 -6.39 -5.58
C VAL A 52 -13.83 -7.15 -6.87
N GLN A 53 -13.65 -6.41 -7.96
CA GLN A 53 -13.16 -6.91 -9.24
C GLN A 53 -11.69 -6.50 -9.43
N LEU A 54 -10.79 -7.48 -9.44
CA LEU A 54 -9.38 -7.26 -9.71
C LEU A 54 -9.11 -7.26 -11.21
N ILE A 55 -8.64 -6.13 -11.73
CA ILE A 55 -8.27 -5.94 -13.13
C ILE A 55 -6.74 -5.95 -13.20
N GLY A 56 -6.19 -7.03 -13.75
CA GLY A 56 -4.76 -7.28 -13.68
C GLY A 56 -3.99 -6.80 -14.89
N TYR A 57 -2.88 -6.08 -14.68
CA TYR A 57 -1.82 -5.94 -15.66
C TYR A 57 -0.72 -7.00 -15.44
N CYS A 58 -0.08 -7.43 -16.53
CA CYS A 58 0.97 -8.45 -16.46
C CYS A 58 2.36 -7.80 -16.35
N VAL A 59 3.21 -8.40 -15.53
CA VAL A 59 4.64 -8.13 -15.50
C VAL A 59 5.36 -9.36 -16.10
N PRO A 60 6.03 -9.24 -17.24
CA PRO A 60 6.70 -10.37 -17.85
C PRO A 60 7.75 -10.97 -16.93
N THR A 61 7.70 -12.30 -16.81
CA THR A 61 8.67 -13.10 -16.05
C THR A 61 9.21 -14.22 -16.92
N TRP A 62 10.48 -14.58 -16.68
CA TRP A 62 11.12 -15.75 -17.27
C TRP A 62 11.65 -16.62 -16.13
N HIS A 63 11.23 -17.88 -16.08
CA HIS A 63 11.53 -18.79 -14.96
C HIS A 63 11.25 -18.15 -13.57
N GLY A 64 10.12 -17.47 -13.42
CA GLY A 64 9.70 -16.79 -12.18
C GLY A 64 10.48 -15.50 -11.86
N LYS A 65 11.50 -15.13 -12.64
CA LYS A 65 12.25 -13.87 -12.47
C LYS A 65 11.80 -12.81 -13.48
N ARG A 66 11.76 -11.56 -13.04
CA ARG A 66 11.45 -10.43 -13.95
C ARG A 66 12.54 -10.29 -15.00
N ILE A 67 12.14 -10.16 -16.28
CA ILE A 67 13.08 -9.89 -17.38
C ILE A 67 13.57 -8.45 -17.23
N PRO A 68 14.87 -8.21 -16.99
CA PRO A 68 15.42 -6.84 -16.88
C PRO A 68 15.07 -6.02 -18.10
N VAL A 69 14.86 -4.70 -17.94
CA VAL A 69 14.50 -3.73 -18.98
C VAL A 69 13.14 -3.99 -19.64
N VAL A 70 12.87 -5.21 -20.14
CA VAL A 70 11.62 -5.57 -20.84
C VAL A 70 10.42 -5.55 -19.89
N ALA A 71 10.53 -6.17 -18.72
CA ALA A 71 9.43 -6.22 -17.77
C ALA A 71 8.99 -4.81 -17.31
N PRO A 72 9.90 -3.88 -16.94
CA PRO A 72 9.52 -2.52 -16.61
C PRO A 72 8.81 -1.76 -17.73
N LEU A 73 9.17 -1.98 -18.98
CA LEU A 73 8.54 -1.33 -20.13
C LEU A 73 7.16 -1.91 -20.39
N VAL A 74 7.05 -3.22 -20.52
CA VAL A 74 5.80 -3.91 -20.87
C VAL A 74 4.71 -3.68 -19.83
N TRP A 75 5.03 -3.79 -18.53
CA TRP A 75 4.00 -3.57 -17.51
C TRP A 75 3.53 -2.11 -17.48
N ARG A 76 4.42 -1.13 -17.73
CA ARG A 76 4.02 0.28 -17.81
C ARG A 76 3.08 0.53 -18.98
N ILE A 77 3.41 0.01 -20.16
CA ILE A 77 2.56 0.12 -21.34
C ILE A 77 1.19 -0.52 -21.05
N HIS A 78 1.17 -1.75 -20.56
CA HIS A 78 -0.07 -2.45 -20.25
C HIS A 78 -0.90 -1.72 -19.17
N PHE A 79 -0.26 -1.22 -18.12
CA PHE A 79 -0.91 -0.43 -17.08
C PHE A 79 -1.53 0.86 -17.66
N VAL A 80 -0.78 1.57 -18.51
CA VAL A 80 -1.26 2.79 -19.16
C VAL A 80 -2.46 2.47 -20.06
N LEU A 81 -2.36 1.46 -20.92
CA LEU A 81 -3.45 1.06 -21.81
C LEU A 81 -4.72 0.67 -21.03
N LEU A 82 -4.59 -0.14 -19.98
CA LEU A 82 -5.73 -0.49 -19.11
C LEU A 82 -6.35 0.76 -18.48
N THR A 83 -5.52 1.66 -17.97
CA THR A 83 -6.00 2.89 -17.33
C THR A 83 -6.67 3.81 -18.35
N LEU A 84 -6.15 3.91 -19.58
CA LEU A 84 -6.76 4.67 -20.66
C LEU A 84 -8.10 4.07 -21.10
N CYS A 85 -8.17 2.75 -21.26
CA CYS A 85 -9.39 2.06 -21.68
C CYS A 85 -10.52 2.09 -20.64
N LEU A 86 -10.19 2.15 -19.35
CA LEU A 86 -11.17 2.06 -18.28
C LEU A 86 -11.42 3.38 -17.57
N GLY A 87 -10.39 4.22 -17.45
CA GLY A 87 -10.38 5.40 -16.59
C GLY A 87 -11.45 6.45 -16.92
N TRP A 88 -11.86 6.56 -18.19
CA TRP A 88 -12.91 7.51 -18.60
C TRP A 88 -14.27 7.23 -17.93
N ARG A 89 -14.51 5.99 -17.46
CA ARG A 89 -15.76 5.54 -16.82
C ARG A 89 -15.89 5.99 -15.36
N TYR A 90 -14.81 6.53 -14.76
CA TYR A 90 -14.74 6.88 -13.34
C TYR A 90 -14.51 8.36 -13.14
N ASN A 91 -14.94 8.89 -11.99
CA ASN A 91 -14.78 10.31 -11.64
C ASN A 91 -13.53 10.54 -10.76
N THR A 92 -13.12 9.52 -10.01
CA THR A 92 -12.05 9.60 -9.02
C THR A 92 -11.08 8.44 -9.21
N PHE A 93 -9.78 8.73 -9.13
CA PHE A 93 -8.70 7.75 -9.07
C PHE A 93 -8.17 7.70 -7.65
N TYR A 94 -8.31 6.56 -7.00
CA TYR A 94 -7.79 6.30 -5.65
C TYR A 94 -6.52 5.46 -5.75
N ILE A 95 -5.39 6.06 -5.40
CA ILE A 95 -4.06 5.49 -5.57
C ILE A 95 -3.52 5.10 -4.20
N ASN A 96 -3.48 3.80 -3.94
CA ASN A 96 -2.96 3.26 -2.69
C ASN A 96 -1.45 3.04 -2.81
N THR A 97 -0.67 3.72 -2.00
CA THR A 97 0.78 3.97 -2.09
C THR A 97 1.16 4.90 -3.26
N ILE A 98 2.45 5.31 -3.35
CA ILE A 98 2.92 6.13 -4.49
C ILE A 98 3.34 5.29 -5.70
N THR A 99 3.41 3.96 -5.57
CA THR A 99 3.93 3.06 -6.61
C THR A 99 3.14 3.13 -7.92
N PRO A 100 1.77 3.18 -7.93
CA PRO A 100 1.01 3.35 -9.16
C PRO A 100 1.00 4.80 -9.68
N TYR A 101 2.13 5.50 -9.63
CA TYR A 101 2.27 6.93 -9.97
C TYR A 101 1.74 7.32 -11.35
N LEU A 102 1.81 6.41 -12.33
CA LEU A 102 1.27 6.65 -13.67
C LEU A 102 -0.25 6.86 -13.64
N ALA A 103 -0.98 6.24 -12.69
CA ALA A 103 -2.40 6.47 -12.51
C ALA A 103 -2.70 7.94 -12.16
N ALA A 104 -1.83 8.58 -11.39
CA ALA A 104 -2.01 10.00 -11.04
C ALA A 104 -1.87 10.91 -12.24
N LEU A 105 -0.85 10.68 -13.08
CA LEU A 105 -0.67 11.42 -14.33
C LEU A 105 -1.88 11.27 -15.26
N LEU A 106 -2.32 10.03 -15.47
CA LEU A 106 -3.49 9.73 -16.31
C LEU A 106 -4.78 10.30 -15.71
N GLY A 107 -4.94 10.23 -14.39
CA GLY A 107 -6.06 10.86 -13.70
C GLY A 107 -6.13 12.36 -13.94
N ARG A 108 -4.98 13.03 -13.88
CA ARG A 108 -4.88 14.47 -14.20
C ARG A 108 -5.18 14.76 -15.67
N LEU A 109 -4.66 13.95 -16.58
CA LEU A 109 -4.94 14.06 -18.02
C LEU A 109 -6.42 13.94 -18.33
N TYR A 110 -7.14 13.06 -17.64
CA TYR A 110 -8.58 12.89 -17.75
C TYR A 110 -9.41 13.90 -16.93
N GLY A 111 -8.78 14.86 -16.24
CA GLY A 111 -9.46 15.79 -15.35
C GLY A 111 -10.15 15.15 -14.15
N LYS A 112 -9.67 13.97 -13.73
CA LYS A 112 -10.26 13.23 -12.60
C LYS A 112 -9.78 13.77 -11.26
N LYS A 113 -10.60 13.59 -10.22
CA LYS A 113 -10.15 13.77 -8.84
C LYS A 113 -9.13 12.68 -8.51
N VAL A 114 -7.97 13.08 -8.02
CA VAL A 114 -6.91 12.14 -7.60
C VAL A 114 -6.83 12.14 -6.08
N ILE A 115 -6.85 10.94 -5.49
CA ILE A 115 -6.64 10.70 -4.08
C ILE A 115 -5.42 9.78 -3.94
N TYR A 116 -4.44 10.19 -3.15
CA TYR A 116 -3.34 9.34 -2.73
C TYR A 116 -3.54 8.89 -1.29
N HIS A 117 -3.33 7.59 -1.02
CA HIS A 117 -3.28 7.04 0.33
C HIS A 117 -1.87 6.49 0.59
N ILE A 118 -1.10 7.19 1.40
CA ILE A 118 0.34 7.00 1.56
C ILE A 118 0.63 6.27 2.87
N HIS A 119 1.28 5.10 2.75
CA HIS A 119 1.57 4.20 3.86
C HIS A 119 3.02 4.25 4.33
N GLU A 120 3.94 4.65 3.44
CA GLU A 120 5.39 4.55 3.69
C GLU A 120 6.17 5.66 2.98
N LYS A 121 7.37 5.90 3.48
CA LYS A 121 8.43 6.64 2.79
C LYS A 121 9.49 5.65 2.34
N PHE A 122 9.91 5.72 1.08
CA PHE A 122 10.99 4.88 0.57
C PHE A 122 12.34 5.36 1.10
N VAL A 123 13.08 4.45 1.74
CA VAL A 123 14.42 4.74 2.27
C VAL A 123 15.46 4.74 1.14
N GLN A 124 15.35 3.77 0.20
CA GLN A 124 16.27 3.65 -0.91
C GLN A 124 15.89 4.64 -2.02
N GLN A 125 16.75 5.61 -2.28
CA GLN A 125 16.55 6.66 -3.27
C GLN A 125 17.05 6.26 -4.67
N THR A 126 16.47 5.20 -5.25
CA THR A 126 16.71 4.82 -6.64
C THR A 126 16.12 5.85 -7.60
N LEU A 127 16.60 5.90 -8.85
CA LEU A 127 16.03 6.78 -9.88
C LEU A 127 14.51 6.61 -10.04
N SER A 128 14.03 5.37 -10.00
CA SER A 128 12.58 5.10 -10.07
C SER A 128 11.81 5.70 -8.88
N VAL A 129 12.35 5.62 -7.66
CA VAL A 129 11.75 6.21 -6.47
C VAL A 129 11.73 7.73 -6.58
N ARG A 130 12.83 8.34 -7.02
CA ARG A 130 12.89 9.80 -7.22
C ARG A 130 11.87 10.30 -8.24
N ILE A 131 11.66 9.55 -9.34
CA ILE A 131 10.62 9.87 -10.34
C ILE A 131 9.22 9.76 -9.71
N MET A 132 8.94 8.70 -8.98
CA MET A 132 7.65 8.52 -8.29
C MET A 132 7.37 9.65 -7.29
N GLU A 133 8.36 10.01 -6.47
CA GLU A 133 8.25 11.09 -5.49
C GLU A 133 8.11 12.45 -6.16
N TRP A 134 8.82 12.69 -7.27
CA TRP A 134 8.68 13.92 -8.05
C TRP A 134 7.26 14.05 -8.62
N ILE A 135 6.73 12.99 -9.23
CA ILE A 135 5.36 13.00 -9.75
C ILE A 135 4.36 13.20 -8.62
N PHE A 136 4.53 12.51 -7.49
CA PHE A 136 3.69 12.70 -6.31
C PHE A 136 3.72 14.15 -5.81
N ALA A 137 4.91 14.75 -5.73
CA ALA A 137 5.08 16.13 -5.27
C ALA A 137 4.36 17.15 -6.17
N HIS A 138 4.37 16.94 -7.50
CA HIS A 138 3.83 17.88 -8.48
C HIS A 138 2.39 17.57 -8.93
N THR A 139 1.81 16.43 -8.51
CA THR A 139 0.43 16.11 -8.86
C THR A 139 -0.56 16.73 -7.87
N LYS A 140 -1.48 17.57 -8.37
CA LYS A 140 -2.60 18.08 -7.57
C LYS A 140 -3.50 16.90 -7.16
N ALA A 141 -3.61 16.65 -5.86
CA ALA A 141 -4.35 15.52 -5.30
C ALA A 141 -4.84 15.84 -3.88
N HIS A 142 -5.81 15.04 -3.40
CA HIS A 142 -6.04 14.90 -1.98
C HIS A 142 -5.10 13.81 -1.45
N ARG A 143 -4.31 14.10 -0.41
CA ARG A 143 -3.31 13.20 0.16
C ARG A 143 -3.76 12.72 1.52
N ILE A 144 -3.95 11.42 1.67
CA ILE A 144 -4.24 10.77 2.95
C ILE A 144 -2.95 10.11 3.42
N PHE A 145 -2.47 10.45 4.60
CA PHE A 145 -1.27 9.88 5.20
C PHE A 145 -1.64 9.04 6.42
N VAL A 146 -1.04 7.86 6.55
CA VAL A 146 -1.33 6.96 7.67
C VAL A 146 -0.72 7.40 9.02
N SER A 147 0.15 8.42 9.00
CA SER A 147 0.72 9.01 10.21
C SER A 147 1.26 10.42 9.95
N ARG A 148 1.48 11.18 11.03
CA ARG A 148 2.19 12.48 10.96
C ARG A 148 3.59 12.29 10.42
N TYR A 149 4.32 11.28 10.89
CA TYR A 149 5.65 10.95 10.38
C TYR A 149 5.68 10.79 8.86
N THR A 150 4.72 10.02 8.32
CA THR A 150 4.63 9.83 6.87
C THR A 150 4.31 11.14 6.15
N ARG A 151 3.41 11.96 6.68
CA ARG A 151 3.10 13.28 6.12
C ARG A 151 4.34 14.19 6.10
N ASP A 152 5.03 14.31 7.21
CA ASP A 152 6.17 15.21 7.39
C ASP A 152 7.43 14.75 6.61
N SER A 153 7.42 13.49 6.12
CA SER A 153 8.46 12.93 5.25
C SER A 153 8.35 13.36 3.77
N TYR A 154 7.26 14.02 3.40
CA TYR A 154 7.03 14.49 2.02
C TYR A 154 6.89 16.00 1.97
N PRO A 155 7.33 16.65 0.87
CA PRO A 155 7.20 18.10 0.74
C PRO A 155 5.73 18.52 0.64
N ASP A 156 5.43 19.65 1.26
CA ASP A 156 4.14 20.29 1.11
C ASP A 156 3.93 20.78 -0.32
N ASN A 157 2.67 20.75 -0.76
CA ASN A 157 2.25 21.31 -2.04
C ASN A 157 0.98 22.13 -1.79
N PRO A 158 1.02 23.46 -1.98
CA PRO A 158 -0.14 24.33 -1.73
C PRO A 158 -1.37 24.00 -2.59
N SER A 159 -1.17 23.34 -3.74
CA SER A 159 -2.25 22.88 -4.62
C SER A 159 -2.93 21.59 -4.15
N CYS A 160 -2.42 20.97 -3.08
CA CYS A 160 -2.93 19.73 -2.52
C CYS A 160 -3.63 19.96 -1.18
N THR A 161 -4.63 19.15 -0.91
CA THR A 161 -5.17 19.00 0.45
C THR A 161 -4.58 17.76 1.09
N SER A 162 -4.35 17.78 2.39
CA SER A 162 -3.80 16.62 3.11
C SER A 162 -4.60 16.33 4.38
N THR A 163 -4.70 15.04 4.69
CA THR A 163 -5.34 14.55 5.92
C THR A 163 -4.47 13.44 6.51
N VAL A 164 -4.32 13.41 7.83
CA VAL A 164 -3.71 12.28 8.53
C VAL A 164 -4.83 11.39 9.04
N CYS A 165 -4.83 10.12 8.61
CA CYS A 165 -5.76 9.09 9.04
C CYS A 165 -4.97 7.88 9.50
N TYR A 166 -4.87 7.69 10.83
CA TYR A 166 -4.14 6.56 11.39
C TYR A 166 -4.80 5.24 11.04
N ASN A 167 -3.99 4.23 10.75
CA ASN A 167 -4.48 2.87 10.59
C ASN A 167 -5.15 2.40 11.87
N HIS A 168 -6.25 1.68 11.73
CA HIS A 168 -6.97 1.04 12.83
C HIS A 168 -7.02 -0.47 12.60
N LEU A 169 -7.25 -1.20 13.69
CA LEU A 169 -7.48 -2.63 13.61
C LEU A 169 -8.92 -2.88 13.14
N GLY A 170 -9.07 -3.74 12.14
CA GLY A 170 -10.40 -4.10 11.63
C GLY A 170 -11.25 -4.77 12.73
N LYS A 171 -12.58 -4.55 12.71
CA LYS A 171 -13.52 -5.10 13.70
C LYS A 171 -13.36 -6.62 13.86
N GLN A 172 -13.22 -7.35 12.75
CA GLN A 172 -13.03 -8.80 12.78
C GLN A 172 -11.78 -9.24 13.54
N PHE A 173 -10.72 -8.40 13.58
CA PHE A 173 -9.55 -8.66 14.38
C PHE A 173 -9.83 -8.38 15.86
N LEU A 174 -10.46 -7.24 16.18
CA LEU A 174 -10.79 -6.86 17.55
C LEU A 174 -11.75 -7.86 18.20
N ASP A 175 -12.71 -8.38 17.47
CA ASP A 175 -13.68 -9.39 17.96
C ASP A 175 -13.01 -10.74 18.31
N ARG A 176 -11.78 -10.99 17.83
CA ARG A 176 -11.00 -12.22 18.08
C ARG A 176 -9.90 -12.05 19.12
N VAL A 177 -9.66 -10.82 19.57
CA VAL A 177 -8.58 -10.54 20.53
C VAL A 177 -9.10 -10.74 21.94
N ASP A 178 -8.57 -11.76 22.60
CA ASP A 178 -8.71 -11.94 24.05
C ASP A 178 -7.62 -11.12 24.76
N ILE A 179 -8.01 -9.99 25.33
CA ILE A 179 -7.11 -9.08 26.03
C ILE A 179 -6.89 -9.60 27.45
N LYS A 180 -5.80 -10.32 27.66
CA LYS A 180 -5.42 -10.78 29.00
C LYS A 180 -4.98 -9.63 29.90
N PRO A 181 -5.32 -9.65 31.21
CA PRO A 181 -4.82 -8.70 32.19
C PRO A 181 -3.29 -8.63 32.22
N ILE A 182 -2.74 -7.46 32.55
CA ILE A 182 -1.29 -7.23 32.59
C ILE A 182 -0.58 -8.20 33.56
N GLY A 183 -1.24 -8.60 34.64
CA GLY A 183 -0.71 -9.54 35.65
C GLY A 183 -0.45 -10.96 35.12
N GLU A 184 -1.09 -11.35 34.03
CA GLU A 184 -0.90 -12.68 33.39
C GLU A 184 0.22 -12.68 32.34
N ARG A 185 0.87 -11.54 32.11
CA ARG A 185 1.94 -11.44 31.11
C ARG A 185 3.23 -12.06 31.66
N LYS A 186 3.95 -12.76 30.76
CA LYS A 186 5.27 -13.31 31.11
C LYS A 186 6.24 -12.15 31.37
N ARG A 187 6.83 -12.15 32.57
CA ARG A 187 7.90 -11.22 32.92
C ARG A 187 9.18 -11.63 32.19
N ASN A 188 10.08 -10.66 31.98
CA ASN A 188 11.40 -10.86 31.36
C ASN A 188 11.35 -11.44 29.94
N THR A 189 10.24 -11.26 29.22
CA THR A 189 10.12 -11.69 27.82
C THR A 189 9.95 -10.51 26.88
N VAL A 190 10.83 -10.41 25.88
CA VAL A 190 10.76 -9.43 24.80
C VAL A 190 10.35 -10.14 23.53
N LEU A 191 9.21 -9.75 22.95
CA LEU A 191 8.67 -10.34 21.72
C LEU A 191 8.79 -9.37 20.55
N MET A 192 9.35 -9.83 19.44
CA MET A 192 9.34 -9.13 18.17
C MET A 192 8.46 -9.92 17.18
N ILE A 193 7.47 -9.25 16.59
CA ILE A 193 6.64 -9.82 15.51
C ILE A 193 6.92 -9.02 14.24
N ALA A 194 7.68 -9.58 13.33
CA ALA A 194 8.05 -8.92 12.09
C ALA A 194 8.39 -9.92 10.98
N SER A 195 8.34 -9.47 9.73
CA SER A 195 8.96 -10.23 8.64
C SER A 195 10.49 -10.22 8.77
N LEU A 196 11.14 -11.31 8.38
CA LEU A 196 12.60 -11.45 8.39
C LEU A 196 13.24 -10.56 7.33
N SER A 197 13.30 -9.25 7.59
CA SER A 197 13.92 -8.28 6.68
C SER A 197 14.75 -7.26 7.44
N LYS A 198 15.81 -6.77 6.81
CA LYS A 198 16.73 -5.75 7.39
C LYS A 198 16.00 -4.49 7.84
N VAL A 199 15.00 -4.03 7.07
CA VAL A 199 14.23 -2.82 7.38
C VAL A 199 13.36 -2.94 8.64
N LYS A 200 13.13 -4.15 9.15
CA LYS A 200 12.35 -4.36 10.39
C LYS A 200 13.19 -4.31 11.66
N GLY A 201 14.50 -4.03 11.54
CA GLY A 201 15.39 -3.89 12.70
C GLY A 201 15.79 -5.22 13.35
N LEU A 202 15.72 -6.35 12.60
CA LEU A 202 16.09 -7.66 13.13
C LEU A 202 17.52 -7.70 13.69
N SER A 203 18.48 -7.07 12.98
CA SER A 203 19.87 -6.98 13.47
C SER A 203 19.98 -6.20 14.78
N THR A 204 19.22 -5.13 14.93
CA THR A 204 19.17 -4.36 16.19
C THR A 204 18.56 -5.19 17.32
N PHE A 205 17.47 -5.95 17.01
CA PHE A 205 16.85 -6.84 17.98
C PHE A 205 17.81 -7.90 18.47
N MET A 206 18.60 -8.52 17.59
CA MET A 206 19.61 -9.51 17.93
C MET A 206 20.74 -8.91 18.78
N ALA A 207 21.26 -7.74 18.39
CA ALA A 207 22.30 -7.06 19.16
C ALA A 207 21.82 -6.67 20.58
N VAL A 208 20.57 -6.25 20.74
CA VAL A 208 19.99 -5.99 22.07
C VAL A 208 19.85 -7.28 22.88
N ALA A 209 19.50 -8.38 22.25
CA ALA A 209 19.40 -9.69 22.93
C ALA A 209 20.76 -10.15 23.48
N GLU A 210 21.85 -9.92 22.74
CA GLU A 210 23.23 -10.21 23.20
C GLU A 210 23.63 -9.35 24.40
N LEU A 211 23.16 -8.12 24.48
CA LEU A 211 23.47 -7.20 25.58
C LEU A 211 22.65 -7.44 26.86
N LEU A 212 21.54 -8.15 26.76
CA LEU A 212 20.59 -8.38 27.85
C LEU A 212 20.29 -9.88 28.03
N PRO A 213 21.26 -10.69 28.46
CA PRO A 213 21.15 -12.15 28.55
C PRO A 213 20.11 -12.62 29.57
N ASP A 214 19.76 -11.80 30.54
CA ASP A 214 18.76 -12.12 31.57
C ASP A 214 17.30 -12.02 31.06
N LEU A 215 17.11 -11.54 29.84
CA LEU A 215 15.81 -11.45 29.18
C LEU A 215 15.61 -12.55 28.14
N HIS A 216 14.40 -13.03 28.04
CA HIS A 216 14.01 -14.03 27.03
C HIS A 216 13.52 -13.33 25.75
N PHE A 217 14.35 -13.31 24.71
CA PHE A 217 14.00 -12.75 23.42
C PHE A 217 13.31 -13.82 22.54
N ARG A 218 12.20 -13.44 21.91
CA ARG A 218 11.43 -14.29 20.98
C ARG A 218 11.14 -13.53 19.69
N LEU A 219 11.30 -14.23 18.56
CA LEU A 219 11.01 -13.75 17.21
C LEU A 219 9.88 -14.58 16.60
#